data_3f4b2e1354eb0c1eb2afa3f2e2778132
#
_entry.id   3f4b2e1354eb0c1eb2afa3f2e2778132
#
_cell.length_a   1.000
_cell.length_b   1.000
_cell.length_c   1.000
_cell.angle_alpha   90.00
_cell.angle_beta   90.00
_cell.angle_gamma   90.00
#
_symmetry.space_group_name_H-M   'P 1'
#
loop_
_entity.id
_entity.type
_entity.pdbx_description
1 polymer ?
#
loop_
_entity_poly.entity_id
_entity_poly.type
_entity_poly.pdbx_seq_one_letter_code
_entity_poly.pdbx_strand_id
1 'polypeptide(L)'
;MKRLAELVKLPKSRNALSIAVAVVAGLTAGLVLLPRAPGPGESDEPLPELAFLGQKLNTDDTAGKQALERARRYVSGKLTLELPDGSKREVYLGEIGAEIDKVRLANLVRQAKDRTSMLVRGFRAANQEGPLTLPVPVALNGPRAVAALGRLKDETDRLPADARMDLDARKLVPEVMGRLLDVDGSMLAIETALARGERSAKLAYLERRPRRIAAELGKVELDAVLGFFETSYDRSERMQARTYNLRLAASKLDGTVLLPGEEFDFNDVVGPRDEANGYKVATVIAEGELVDGIGGGTCQISGTLHGAAFFGGLSIVERYPHTRPSSYIKMGLDATVVYPTINFRIKNPFPFPVVLHQTVKNGVVRAEILGPKRTRTVTLIRRIDSAIPYDEVERPDKALPSGVRRLGQRGVAGFKLRRYRIVRDGAHAVRERWDDTYPPTSQIVRVGTGEMPKDSVKAEDDKHPEYVADELLVVTQGESDSDEPGAERSVVMRESREAGRFGDKGWTESAGMPFWESRPKAEESSDAAGPGAAEAAKTKKKKAKG
;
A
#
# COMPACT_ATOMS: atom_id res chain seq x y z
N MET A 1 10.50 51.27 20.47
CA MET A 1 10.45 50.43 19.23
C MET A 1 11.32 49.14 19.25
N LYS A 2 12.18 48.88 20.27
CA LYS A 2 12.99 47.65 20.35
C LYS A 2 12.31 46.44 21.03
N ARG A 3 11.11 46.56 21.59
CA ARG A 3 10.36 45.49 22.27
C ARG A 3 9.24 44.84 21.43
N LEU A 4 8.94 45.35 20.24
CA LEU A 4 7.94 44.76 19.33
C LEU A 4 8.54 43.80 18.27
N ALA A 5 9.87 43.76 18.14
CA ALA A 5 10.56 42.93 17.15
C ALA A 5 10.82 41.48 17.61
N GLU A 6 10.60 41.15 18.89
CA GLU A 6 10.84 39.80 19.44
C GLU A 6 9.62 38.89 19.46
N LEU A 7 8.42 39.38 19.10
CA LEU A 7 7.17 38.64 19.18
C LEU A 7 6.71 37.94 17.87
N VAL A 8 7.44 38.11 16.77
CA VAL A 8 7.09 37.47 15.50
C VAL A 8 8.23 36.53 15.07
N LYS A 9 8.40 35.42 15.76
CA LYS A 9 9.09 34.27 15.16
C LYS A 9 8.16 33.65 14.12
N LEU A 10 8.35 33.99 12.86
CA LEU A 10 7.62 33.40 11.72
C LEU A 10 7.83 31.88 11.68
N PRO A 11 6.78 31.08 11.59
CA PRO A 11 6.90 29.63 11.44
C PRO A 11 7.50 29.28 10.07
N LYS A 12 8.43 28.31 10.07
CA LYS A 12 9.20 27.88 8.88
C LYS A 12 8.39 27.06 7.85
N SER A 13 7.07 27.00 7.91
CA SER A 13 6.26 26.28 6.93
C SER A 13 5.48 27.25 6.02
N ARG A 14 5.47 26.97 4.72
CA ARG A 14 4.75 27.76 3.70
C ARG A 14 3.25 27.91 4.01
N ASN A 15 2.63 26.93 4.65
CA ASN A 15 1.20 26.94 4.98
C ASN A 15 0.87 27.89 6.13
N ALA A 16 1.78 28.04 7.12
CA ALA A 16 1.59 28.98 8.22
C ALA A 16 1.75 30.44 7.77
N LEU A 17 2.56 30.69 6.73
CA LEU A 17 2.70 32.03 6.13
C LEU A 17 1.40 32.45 5.42
N SER A 18 0.73 31.50 4.73
CA SER A 18 -0.53 31.78 4.04
C SER A 18 -1.68 32.10 5.02
N ILE A 19 -1.73 31.42 6.16
CA ILE A 19 -2.73 31.68 7.22
C ILE A 19 -2.43 33.03 7.90
N ALA A 20 -1.16 33.33 8.17
CA ALA A 20 -0.80 34.61 8.77
C ALA A 20 -1.09 35.79 7.84
N VAL A 21 -0.87 35.65 6.52
CA VAL A 21 -1.22 36.69 5.51
C VAL A 21 -2.74 36.82 5.39
N ALA A 22 -3.51 35.75 5.43
CA ALA A 22 -4.97 35.81 5.38
C ALA A 22 -5.57 36.47 6.64
N VAL A 23 -5.01 36.22 7.83
CA VAL A 23 -5.44 36.86 9.07
C VAL A 23 -5.08 38.34 9.08
N VAL A 24 -3.87 38.73 8.62
CA VAL A 24 -3.47 40.13 8.51
C VAL A 24 -4.26 40.87 7.44
N ALA A 25 -4.53 40.22 6.28
CA ALA A 25 -5.37 40.79 5.24
C ALA A 25 -6.84 40.94 5.70
N GLY A 26 -7.36 39.98 6.47
CA GLY A 26 -8.68 40.07 7.08
C GLY A 26 -8.79 41.15 8.13
N LEU A 27 -7.74 41.37 8.95
CA LEU A 27 -7.71 42.43 9.94
C LEU A 27 -7.52 43.83 9.31
N THR A 28 -6.71 43.94 8.24
CA THR A 28 -6.54 45.21 7.53
C THR A 28 -7.74 45.59 6.69
N ALA A 29 -8.39 44.63 6.01
CA ALA A 29 -9.65 44.85 5.31
C ALA A 29 -10.78 45.22 6.29
N GLY A 30 -10.81 44.61 7.47
CA GLY A 30 -11.76 44.94 8.53
C GLY A 30 -11.53 46.34 9.13
N LEU A 31 -10.29 46.83 9.16
CA LEU A 31 -10.01 48.18 9.68
C LEU A 31 -10.32 49.31 8.68
N VAL A 32 -10.26 49.03 7.38
CA VAL A 32 -10.57 49.99 6.31
C VAL A 32 -12.09 50.12 6.08
N LEU A 33 -12.87 49.15 6.51
CA LEU A 33 -14.34 49.13 6.39
C LEU A 33 -15.09 49.49 7.68
N LEU A 34 -14.40 50.07 8.67
CA LEU A 34 -15.10 50.63 9.83
C LEU A 34 -15.98 51.82 9.34
N PRO A 35 -17.31 51.71 9.43
CA PRO A 35 -18.16 52.83 9.07
C PRO A 35 -17.83 54.01 9.96
N ARG A 36 -17.78 55.20 9.35
CA ARG A 36 -17.56 56.47 10.06
C ARG A 36 -18.64 56.60 11.17
N ALA A 37 -18.25 57.11 12.32
CA ALA A 37 -19.23 57.34 13.38
C ALA A 37 -20.40 58.17 12.83
N PRO A 38 -21.67 57.80 13.12
CA PRO A 38 -22.84 58.52 12.61
C PRO A 38 -22.82 59.98 13.08
N GLY A 39 -23.09 60.88 12.15
CA GLY A 39 -23.31 62.28 12.51
C GLY A 39 -24.54 62.46 13.41
N PRO A 40 -24.65 63.56 14.14
CA PRO A 40 -25.86 63.86 14.93
C PRO A 40 -27.05 64.03 13.95
N GLY A 41 -27.99 63.07 13.95
CA GLY A 41 -29.15 63.02 13.06
C GLY A 41 -29.51 61.63 12.49
N GLU A 42 -28.52 60.67 12.44
CA GLU A 42 -28.75 59.34 11.90
C GLU A 42 -29.53 58.40 12.87
N SER A 43 -29.87 58.84 14.08
CA SER A 43 -30.59 58.05 15.09
C SER A 43 -32.12 57.95 14.85
N ASP A 44 -32.69 58.80 13.98
CA ASP A 44 -34.15 58.88 13.79
C ASP A 44 -34.71 58.05 12.62
N GLU A 45 -33.84 57.48 11.80
CA GLU A 45 -34.29 56.59 10.74
C GLU A 45 -34.98 55.29 11.27
N PRO A 46 -36.10 54.88 10.66
CA PRO A 46 -36.76 53.64 11.06
C PRO A 46 -35.87 52.43 10.92
N LEU A 47 -36.05 51.45 11.83
CA LEU A 47 -35.36 50.18 11.72
C LEU A 47 -35.69 49.50 10.39
N PRO A 48 -34.74 48.84 9.73
CA PRO A 48 -35.02 48.06 8.54
C PRO A 48 -36.00 46.92 8.85
N GLU A 49 -36.79 46.51 7.87
CA GLU A 49 -37.55 45.26 8.01
C GLU A 49 -36.57 44.09 8.25
N LEU A 50 -36.93 43.19 9.14
CA LEU A 50 -36.11 42.04 9.47
C LEU A 50 -36.64 40.80 8.77
N ALA A 51 -35.71 40.01 8.21
CA ALA A 51 -36.01 38.68 7.66
C ALA A 51 -35.11 37.61 8.30
N PHE A 52 -35.64 36.42 8.47
CA PHE A 52 -34.92 35.25 8.96
C PHE A 52 -35.42 33.99 8.25
N LEU A 53 -34.53 33.26 7.60
CA LEU A 53 -34.89 32.09 6.76
C LEU A 53 -35.94 32.40 5.71
N GLY A 54 -35.80 33.52 5.01
CA GLY A 54 -36.69 33.96 3.94
C GLY A 54 -38.07 34.47 4.40
N GLN A 55 -38.33 34.58 5.69
CA GLN A 55 -39.62 35.04 6.24
C GLN A 55 -39.44 36.31 7.09
N LYS A 56 -40.37 37.25 6.96
CA LYS A 56 -40.39 38.46 7.76
C LYS A 56 -40.44 38.12 9.26
N LEU A 57 -39.59 38.77 10.03
CA LEU A 57 -39.50 38.64 11.48
C LEU A 57 -40.13 39.87 12.14
N ASN A 58 -40.94 39.68 13.17
CA ASN A 58 -41.49 40.81 13.92
C ASN A 58 -40.35 41.58 14.61
N THR A 59 -40.54 42.86 14.84
CA THR A 59 -39.58 43.70 15.57
C THR A 59 -39.92 43.86 17.04
N ASP A 60 -41.02 43.25 17.50
CA ASP A 60 -41.47 43.23 18.88
C ASP A 60 -40.68 42.27 19.76
N ASP A 61 -41.13 42.07 21.03
CA ASP A 61 -40.46 41.19 21.96
C ASP A 61 -40.58 39.70 21.63
N THR A 62 -41.43 39.32 20.67
CA THR A 62 -41.58 37.95 20.18
C THR A 62 -40.52 37.55 19.18
N ALA A 63 -39.82 38.49 18.56
CA ALA A 63 -38.81 38.26 17.52
C ALA A 63 -37.80 37.13 17.85
N GLY A 64 -37.27 37.13 19.09
CA GLY A 64 -36.32 36.13 19.53
C GLY A 64 -36.92 34.73 19.61
N LYS A 65 -38.18 34.60 20.07
CA LYS A 65 -38.89 33.33 20.12
C LYS A 65 -39.20 32.81 18.71
N GLN A 66 -39.69 33.67 17.82
CA GLN A 66 -39.96 33.33 16.42
C GLN A 66 -38.72 32.87 15.70
N ALA A 67 -37.60 33.60 15.84
CA ALA A 67 -36.33 33.23 15.26
C ALA A 67 -35.85 31.87 15.76
N LEU A 68 -35.95 31.59 17.07
CA LEU A 68 -35.54 30.33 17.65
C LEU A 68 -36.41 29.14 17.16
N GLU A 69 -37.72 29.31 17.07
CA GLU A 69 -38.60 28.27 16.55
C GLU A 69 -38.31 27.95 15.07
N ARG A 70 -38.08 28.97 14.26
CA ARG A 70 -37.71 28.79 12.85
C ARG A 70 -36.37 28.12 12.73
N ALA A 71 -35.37 28.52 13.53
CA ALA A 71 -34.06 27.91 13.56
C ALA A 71 -34.12 26.43 13.96
N ARG A 72 -34.92 26.07 14.97
CA ARG A 72 -35.15 24.67 15.37
C ARG A 72 -35.76 23.84 14.26
N ARG A 73 -36.79 24.33 13.57
CA ARG A 73 -37.37 23.67 12.40
C ARG A 73 -36.37 23.53 11.26
N TYR A 74 -35.50 24.52 11.09
CA TYR A 74 -34.46 24.48 10.10
C TYR A 74 -33.46 23.35 10.37
N VAL A 75 -32.88 23.21 11.57
CA VAL A 75 -31.90 22.18 11.90
C VAL A 75 -32.49 20.78 12.05
N SER A 76 -33.80 20.62 12.19
CA SER A 76 -34.45 19.30 12.17
C SER A 76 -34.66 18.74 10.75
N GLY A 77 -34.39 19.55 9.73
CA GLY A 77 -34.55 19.13 8.33
C GLY A 77 -33.31 18.44 7.74
N LYS A 78 -33.41 18.22 6.41
CA LYS A 78 -32.36 17.62 5.61
C LYS A 78 -31.47 18.67 4.94
N LEU A 79 -30.24 18.28 4.65
CA LEU A 79 -29.28 18.97 3.80
C LEU A 79 -28.92 18.07 2.63
N THR A 80 -28.90 18.62 1.43
CA THR A 80 -28.39 17.93 0.24
C THR A 80 -26.92 18.21 0.09
N LEU A 81 -26.09 17.18 0.16
CA LEU A 81 -24.67 17.23 -0.11
C LEU A 81 -24.44 16.95 -1.59
N GLU A 82 -23.77 17.87 -2.27
CA GLU A 82 -23.44 17.74 -3.69
C GLU A 82 -22.01 17.22 -3.83
N LEU A 83 -21.86 16.06 -4.50
CA LEU A 83 -20.58 15.42 -4.76
C LEU A 83 -19.98 15.90 -6.10
N PRO A 84 -18.68 15.72 -6.33
CA PRO A 84 -18.01 16.21 -7.54
C PRO A 84 -18.47 15.54 -8.85
N ASP A 85 -19.05 14.35 -8.77
CA ASP A 85 -19.63 13.63 -9.93
C ASP A 85 -21.06 14.09 -10.27
N GLY A 86 -21.55 15.11 -9.57
CA GLY A 86 -22.90 15.62 -9.70
C GLY A 86 -23.96 14.83 -8.94
N SER A 87 -23.59 13.72 -8.30
CA SER A 87 -24.51 12.97 -7.45
C SER A 87 -24.85 13.75 -6.18
N LYS A 88 -26.02 13.46 -5.60
CA LYS A 88 -26.53 14.15 -4.42
C LYS A 88 -26.81 13.14 -3.32
N ARG A 89 -26.46 13.50 -2.09
CA ARG A 89 -26.77 12.74 -0.89
C ARG A 89 -27.57 13.58 0.08
N GLU A 90 -28.69 13.07 0.55
CA GLU A 90 -29.45 13.71 1.60
C GLU A 90 -29.01 13.18 2.97
N VAL A 91 -28.77 14.10 3.89
CA VAL A 91 -28.43 13.80 5.29
C VAL A 91 -29.30 14.64 6.22
N TYR A 92 -29.68 14.10 7.37
CA TYR A 92 -30.33 14.92 8.38
C TYR A 92 -29.30 15.83 9.06
N LEU A 93 -29.64 17.10 9.26
CA LEU A 93 -28.74 18.07 9.88
C LEU A 93 -28.29 17.63 11.28
N GLY A 94 -29.17 16.93 12.04
CA GLY A 94 -28.80 16.34 13.32
C GLY A 94 -27.76 15.24 13.25
N GLU A 95 -27.71 14.47 12.15
CA GLU A 95 -26.70 13.40 11.95
C GLU A 95 -25.30 13.96 11.77
N ILE A 96 -25.19 15.10 11.11
CA ILE A 96 -23.91 15.83 10.95
C ILE A 96 -23.62 16.76 12.13
N GLY A 97 -24.44 16.70 13.19
CA GLY A 97 -24.22 17.48 14.40
C GLY A 97 -24.49 18.97 14.27
N ALA A 98 -25.39 19.38 13.35
CA ALA A 98 -25.76 20.78 13.22
C ALA A 98 -26.64 21.22 14.42
N GLU A 99 -26.19 22.25 15.10
CA GLU A 99 -26.84 22.80 16.29
C GLU A 99 -26.99 24.32 16.16
N ILE A 100 -28.06 24.87 16.75
CA ILE A 100 -28.24 26.32 16.81
C ILE A 100 -27.45 26.91 17.98
N ASP A 101 -26.59 27.87 17.65
CA ASP A 101 -26.01 28.75 18.67
C ASP A 101 -27.05 29.77 19.14
N LYS A 102 -27.74 29.40 20.24
CA LYS A 102 -28.81 30.20 20.81
C LYS A 102 -28.34 31.56 21.32
N VAL A 103 -27.11 31.65 21.82
CA VAL A 103 -26.52 32.89 22.34
C VAL A 103 -26.25 33.82 21.16
N ARG A 104 -25.66 33.32 20.10
CA ARG A 104 -25.40 34.10 18.89
C ARG A 104 -26.70 34.54 18.21
N LEU A 105 -27.74 33.67 18.18
CA LEU A 105 -29.05 34.03 17.66
C LEU A 105 -29.68 35.19 18.43
N ALA A 106 -29.72 35.10 19.76
CA ALA A 106 -30.24 36.15 20.63
C ALA A 106 -29.50 37.48 20.43
N ASN A 107 -28.14 37.40 20.30
CA ASN A 107 -27.34 38.58 20.05
C ASN A 107 -27.62 39.21 18.67
N LEU A 108 -27.77 38.41 17.60
CA LEU A 108 -28.11 38.87 16.27
C LEU A 108 -29.46 39.59 16.25
N VAL A 109 -30.49 39.00 16.89
CA VAL A 109 -31.81 39.62 17.00
C VAL A 109 -31.74 40.94 17.81
N ARG A 110 -30.98 40.96 18.90
CA ARG A 110 -30.80 42.19 19.68
C ARG A 110 -30.10 43.28 18.87
N GLN A 111 -29.00 42.95 18.16
CA GLN A 111 -28.30 43.92 17.28
C GLN A 111 -29.18 44.43 16.15
N ALA A 112 -30.03 43.57 15.56
CA ALA A 112 -30.94 43.97 14.50
C ALA A 112 -32.02 44.94 14.99
N LYS A 113 -32.35 44.98 16.28
CA LYS A 113 -33.28 45.91 16.92
C LYS A 113 -32.61 47.18 17.43
N ASP A 114 -31.30 47.29 17.38
CA ASP A 114 -30.52 48.44 17.83
C ASP A 114 -30.07 49.25 16.60
N ARG A 115 -30.62 50.47 16.46
CA ARG A 115 -30.37 51.43 15.38
C ARG A 115 -28.87 51.78 15.28
N THR A 116 -28.17 51.75 16.39
CA THR A 116 -26.75 52.10 16.50
C THR A 116 -25.81 50.93 16.31
N SER A 117 -26.34 49.70 16.22
CA SER A 117 -25.55 48.49 16.05
C SER A 117 -24.73 48.51 14.75
N MET A 118 -23.58 47.82 14.77
CA MET A 118 -22.76 47.66 13.54
C MET A 118 -23.53 46.90 12.45
N LEU A 119 -24.47 45.99 12.81
CA LEU A 119 -25.25 45.21 11.88
C LEU A 119 -26.21 46.12 11.09
N VAL A 120 -26.96 46.99 11.76
CA VAL A 120 -27.91 47.92 11.13
C VAL A 120 -27.15 49.02 10.34
N ARG A 121 -26.10 49.58 10.91
CA ARG A 121 -25.27 50.58 10.21
C ARG A 121 -24.59 50.00 8.97
N GLY A 122 -24.05 48.79 9.06
CA GLY A 122 -23.45 48.11 7.90
C GLY A 122 -24.46 47.83 6.79
N PHE A 123 -25.70 47.42 7.14
CA PHE A 123 -26.76 47.23 6.19
C PHE A 123 -27.13 48.53 5.44
N ARG A 124 -27.27 49.65 6.19
CA ARG A 124 -27.56 50.95 5.62
C ARG A 124 -26.41 51.48 4.73
N ALA A 125 -25.18 51.35 5.24
CA ALA A 125 -24.00 51.80 4.49
C ALA A 125 -23.80 51.06 3.17
N ALA A 126 -24.28 49.81 3.09
CA ALA A 126 -24.22 48.98 1.89
C ALA A 126 -25.35 49.33 0.89
N ASN A 127 -26.25 50.27 1.22
CA ASN A 127 -27.43 50.63 0.40
C ASN A 127 -28.21 49.42 -0.13
N GLN A 128 -28.36 48.36 0.69
CA GLN A 128 -29.05 47.15 0.30
C GLN A 128 -30.56 47.40 0.27
N GLU A 129 -31.17 47.07 -0.84
CA GLU A 129 -32.62 47.07 -0.97
C GLU A 129 -33.23 45.83 -0.29
N GLY A 130 -34.41 45.99 0.32
CA GLY A 130 -35.16 44.90 0.94
C GLY A 130 -34.88 44.76 2.45
N PRO A 131 -35.31 43.64 3.06
CA PRO A 131 -35.18 43.43 4.49
C PRO A 131 -33.73 43.06 4.92
N LEU A 132 -33.32 43.49 6.11
CA LEU A 132 -32.10 43.01 6.75
C LEU A 132 -32.29 41.52 7.07
N THR A 133 -31.62 40.69 6.29
CA THR A 133 -31.67 39.23 6.48
C THR A 133 -30.62 38.80 7.51
N LEU A 134 -31.10 38.17 8.60
CA LEU A 134 -30.18 37.66 9.62
C LEU A 134 -29.58 36.31 9.20
N PRO A 135 -28.28 36.14 9.34
CA PRO A 135 -27.63 34.84 9.11
C PRO A 135 -28.12 33.80 10.12
N VAL A 136 -28.18 32.56 9.72
CA VAL A 136 -28.57 31.46 10.61
C VAL A 136 -27.35 31.01 11.42
N PRO A 137 -27.34 31.19 12.74
CA PRO A 137 -26.17 30.86 13.57
C PRO A 137 -26.16 29.35 13.87
N VAL A 138 -25.80 28.56 12.87
CA VAL A 138 -25.59 27.12 12.98
C VAL A 138 -24.11 26.88 13.27
N ALA A 139 -23.81 25.98 14.18
CA ALA A 139 -22.50 25.42 14.42
C ALA A 139 -22.57 23.90 14.21
N LEU A 140 -21.52 23.32 13.68
CA LEU A 140 -21.38 21.87 13.59
C LEU A 140 -20.68 21.34 14.85
N ASN A 141 -21.22 20.28 15.44
CA ASN A 141 -20.51 19.52 16.46
C ASN A 141 -19.36 18.77 15.78
N GLY A 142 -18.11 19.23 16.00
CA GLY A 142 -16.92 18.73 15.30
C GLY A 142 -16.80 17.20 15.29
N PRO A 143 -16.83 16.50 16.43
CA PRO A 143 -16.74 15.03 16.47
C PRO A 143 -17.84 14.33 15.65
N ARG A 144 -19.10 14.81 15.69
CA ARG A 144 -20.21 14.24 14.92
C ARG A 144 -20.06 14.50 13.42
N ALA A 145 -19.70 15.72 13.05
CA ALA A 145 -19.48 16.11 11.66
C ALA A 145 -18.34 15.30 11.05
N VAL A 146 -17.21 15.19 11.74
CA VAL A 146 -16.05 14.39 11.31
C VAL A 146 -16.44 12.92 11.14
N ALA A 147 -17.20 12.33 12.07
CA ALA A 147 -17.65 10.94 11.96
C ALA A 147 -18.60 10.72 10.79
N ALA A 148 -19.51 11.65 10.53
CA ALA A 148 -20.45 11.56 9.41
C ALA A 148 -19.76 11.74 8.06
N LEU A 149 -18.90 12.76 7.93
CA LEU A 149 -18.12 12.98 6.71
C LEU A 149 -17.05 11.92 6.51
N GLY A 150 -16.51 11.32 7.60
CA GLY A 150 -15.58 10.19 7.54
C GLY A 150 -16.20 8.97 6.87
N ARG A 151 -17.43 8.60 7.23
CA ARG A 151 -18.17 7.51 6.54
C ARG A 151 -18.36 7.82 5.05
N LEU A 152 -18.73 9.06 4.72
CA LEU A 152 -18.85 9.46 3.33
C LEU A 152 -17.51 9.44 2.58
N LYS A 153 -16.43 9.82 3.27
CA LYS A 153 -15.07 9.72 2.75
C LYS A 153 -14.71 8.28 2.39
N ASP A 154 -14.98 7.32 3.27
CA ASP A 154 -14.72 5.89 3.03
C ASP A 154 -15.49 5.36 1.80
N GLU A 155 -16.66 5.91 1.51
CA GLU A 155 -17.47 5.53 0.35
C GLU A 155 -17.04 6.22 -0.95
N THR A 156 -16.53 7.44 -0.88
CA THR A 156 -16.35 8.30 -2.06
C THR A 156 -14.91 8.56 -2.46
N ASP A 157 -13.95 8.32 -1.54
CA ASP A 157 -12.53 8.49 -1.83
C ASP A 157 -12.08 7.52 -2.93
N ARG A 158 -11.32 8.06 -3.85
CA ARG A 158 -10.61 7.30 -4.87
C ARG A 158 -9.13 7.60 -4.77
N LEU A 159 -8.34 6.60 -4.50
CA LEU A 159 -6.89 6.73 -4.56
C LEU A 159 -6.45 6.89 -6.02
N PRO A 160 -5.38 7.65 -6.28
CA PRO A 160 -4.80 7.71 -7.61
C PRO A 160 -4.24 6.34 -7.99
N ALA A 161 -4.37 5.98 -9.26
CA ALA A 161 -3.71 4.81 -9.82
C ALA A 161 -2.83 5.25 -10.99
N ASP A 162 -1.60 4.76 -11.03
CA ASP A 162 -0.65 5.05 -12.09
C ASP A 162 -1.05 4.36 -13.40
N ALA A 163 -0.71 4.99 -14.52
CA ALA A 163 -0.76 4.34 -15.81
C ALA A 163 0.16 3.11 -15.81
N ARG A 164 -0.30 2.00 -16.35
CA ARG A 164 0.41 0.71 -16.37
C ARG A 164 0.13 -0.08 -17.64
N MET A 165 0.92 -1.11 -17.89
CA MET A 165 0.65 -2.04 -18.98
C MET A 165 -0.23 -3.20 -18.51
N ASP A 166 -1.33 -3.45 -19.23
CA ASP A 166 -2.05 -4.72 -19.16
C ASP A 166 -1.32 -5.69 -20.10
N LEU A 167 -0.63 -6.65 -19.51
CA LEU A 167 0.25 -7.55 -20.26
C LEU A 167 -0.53 -8.68 -20.97
N ASP A 168 -1.71 -9.05 -20.47
CA ASP A 168 -2.58 -10.02 -21.13
C ASP A 168 -3.23 -9.38 -22.37
N ALA A 169 -3.73 -8.15 -22.24
CA ALA A 169 -4.34 -7.41 -23.34
C ALA A 169 -3.32 -6.66 -24.20
N ARG A 170 -2.06 -6.57 -23.79
CA ARG A 170 -0.97 -5.76 -24.39
C ARG A 170 -1.40 -4.32 -24.65
N LYS A 171 -2.07 -3.74 -23.65
CA LYS A 171 -2.64 -2.39 -23.71
C LYS A 171 -2.10 -1.53 -22.58
N LEU A 172 -1.96 -0.24 -22.88
CA LEU A 172 -1.76 0.76 -21.85
C LEU A 172 -3.09 0.98 -21.12
N VAL A 173 -3.10 0.76 -19.80
CA VAL A 173 -4.20 1.16 -18.91
C VAL A 173 -3.90 2.57 -18.46
N PRO A 174 -4.76 3.55 -18.78
CA PRO A 174 -4.53 4.92 -18.38
C PRO A 174 -4.62 5.07 -16.86
N GLU A 175 -4.04 6.15 -16.41
CA GLU A 175 -4.07 6.55 -15.01
C GLU A 175 -5.48 6.87 -14.52
N VAL A 176 -5.66 6.80 -13.22
CA VAL A 176 -6.86 7.27 -12.54
C VAL A 176 -6.49 8.41 -11.60
N MET A 177 -7.14 9.56 -11.80
CA MET A 177 -7.01 10.69 -10.88
C MET A 177 -7.61 10.33 -9.53
N GLY A 178 -6.82 10.54 -8.47
CA GLY A 178 -7.28 10.40 -7.11
C GLY A 178 -8.18 11.57 -6.70
N ARG A 179 -9.16 11.29 -5.86
CA ARG A 179 -10.08 12.29 -5.31
C ARG A 179 -10.39 11.92 -3.87
N LEU A 180 -10.01 12.78 -2.94
CA LEU A 180 -10.15 12.56 -1.51
C LEU A 180 -11.06 13.63 -0.93
N LEU A 181 -12.06 13.25 -0.14
CA LEU A 181 -12.91 14.20 0.55
C LEU A 181 -12.07 15.03 1.53
N ASP A 182 -12.10 16.33 1.36
CA ASP A 182 -11.57 17.30 2.32
C ASP A 182 -12.63 17.52 3.42
N VAL A 183 -12.46 16.85 4.56
CA VAL A 183 -13.42 16.90 5.66
C VAL A 183 -13.54 18.33 6.21
N ASP A 184 -12.41 19.00 6.44
CA ASP A 184 -12.39 20.34 7.02
C ASP A 184 -12.97 21.37 6.05
N GLY A 185 -12.58 21.32 4.77
CA GLY A 185 -13.14 22.17 3.72
C GLY A 185 -14.64 21.92 3.52
N SER A 186 -15.09 20.67 3.62
CA SER A 186 -16.51 20.30 3.53
C SER A 186 -17.32 20.79 4.74
N MET A 187 -16.78 20.72 5.95
CA MET A 187 -17.41 21.28 7.14
C MET A 187 -17.62 22.79 6.98
N LEU A 188 -16.58 23.51 6.54
CA LEU A 188 -16.68 24.95 6.29
C LEU A 188 -17.71 25.30 5.21
N ALA A 189 -17.77 24.52 4.13
CA ALA A 189 -18.75 24.68 3.06
C ALA A 189 -20.19 24.48 3.57
N ILE A 190 -20.40 23.44 4.41
CA ILE A 190 -21.68 23.15 5.04
C ILE A 190 -22.08 24.29 5.98
N GLU A 191 -21.20 24.72 6.88
CA GLU A 191 -21.49 25.83 7.81
C GLU A 191 -21.82 27.12 7.07
N THR A 192 -21.10 27.41 5.98
CA THR A 192 -21.34 28.58 5.14
C THR A 192 -22.73 28.53 4.47
N ALA A 193 -23.10 27.38 3.89
CA ALA A 193 -24.42 27.20 3.28
C ALA A 193 -25.54 27.33 4.33
N LEU A 194 -25.37 26.68 5.48
CA LEU A 194 -26.37 26.74 6.56
C LEU A 194 -26.50 28.16 7.14
N ALA A 195 -25.43 28.92 7.25
CA ALA A 195 -25.47 30.30 7.71
C ALA A 195 -26.29 31.22 6.75
N ARG A 196 -26.31 30.87 5.45
CA ARG A 196 -27.15 31.56 4.43
C ARG A 196 -28.60 31.06 4.39
N GLY A 197 -28.92 30.04 5.17
CA GLY A 197 -30.25 29.39 5.12
C GLY A 197 -30.44 28.44 3.94
N GLU A 198 -29.38 28.07 3.25
CA GLU A 198 -29.40 27.14 2.13
C GLU A 198 -29.61 25.70 2.60
N ARG A 199 -30.16 24.85 1.73
CA ARG A 199 -30.45 23.44 1.95
C ARG A 199 -29.58 22.52 1.09
N SER A 200 -28.58 23.07 0.44
CA SER A 200 -27.54 22.31 -0.28
C SER A 200 -26.16 22.85 0.04
N ALA A 201 -25.19 21.96 0.05
CA ALA A 201 -23.78 22.32 0.19
C ALA A 201 -22.94 21.46 -0.75
N LYS A 202 -22.03 22.09 -1.50
CA LYS A 202 -21.08 21.40 -2.34
C LYS A 202 -19.89 20.99 -1.49
N LEU A 203 -19.61 19.68 -1.46
CA LEU A 203 -18.48 19.14 -0.70
C LEU A 203 -17.14 19.52 -1.34
N ALA A 204 -16.14 19.75 -0.49
CA ALA A 204 -14.77 20.00 -0.90
C ALA A 204 -14.02 18.68 -1.12
N TYR A 205 -13.23 18.61 -2.19
CA TYR A 205 -12.39 17.47 -2.50
C TYR A 205 -10.99 17.92 -2.91
N LEU A 206 -10.02 17.12 -2.49
CA LEU A 206 -8.63 17.26 -2.89
C LEU A 206 -8.35 16.31 -4.06
N GLU A 207 -7.93 16.85 -5.19
CA GLU A 207 -7.44 16.02 -6.29
C GLU A 207 -6.02 15.54 -5.99
N ARG A 208 -5.77 14.25 -6.22
CA ARG A 208 -4.46 13.63 -6.13
C ARG A 208 -4.07 13.13 -7.51
N ARG A 209 -2.96 13.65 -8.01
CA ARG A 209 -2.40 13.19 -9.28
C ARG A 209 -1.72 11.84 -9.08
N PRO A 210 -1.87 10.90 -10.02
CA PRO A 210 -1.04 9.72 -10.09
C PRO A 210 0.42 10.14 -10.29
N ARG A 211 1.34 9.27 -9.93
CA ARG A 211 2.79 9.51 -10.15
C ARG A 211 3.13 9.38 -11.62
N ARG A 212 2.34 8.61 -12.37
CA ARG A 212 2.57 8.28 -13.77
C ARG A 212 1.30 8.42 -14.58
N ILE A 213 1.41 9.15 -15.68
CA ILE A 213 0.33 9.32 -16.65
C ILE A 213 0.68 8.63 -17.97
N ALA A 214 -0.33 8.18 -18.71
CA ALA A 214 -0.18 7.49 -19.98
C ALA A 214 0.64 8.29 -21.00
N ALA A 215 0.48 9.61 -21.02
CA ALA A 215 1.21 10.50 -21.91
C ALA A 215 2.74 10.51 -21.69
N GLU A 216 3.19 10.17 -20.47
CA GLU A 216 4.63 10.13 -20.12
C GLU A 216 5.29 8.79 -20.51
N LEU A 217 4.50 7.72 -20.69
CA LEU A 217 5.03 6.39 -20.96
C LEU A 217 5.56 6.23 -22.38
N GLY A 218 5.11 7.04 -23.32
CA GLY A 218 5.55 6.96 -24.72
C GLY A 218 5.27 5.60 -25.34
N LYS A 219 6.18 5.14 -26.23
CA LYS A 219 6.13 3.81 -26.81
C LYS A 219 6.87 2.81 -25.91
N VAL A 220 6.13 1.90 -25.28
CA VAL A 220 6.68 0.80 -24.49
C VAL A 220 6.74 -0.45 -25.35
N GLU A 221 7.94 -0.99 -25.55
CA GLU A 221 8.17 -2.22 -26.32
C GLU A 221 8.35 -3.40 -25.37
N LEU A 222 7.65 -4.51 -25.64
CA LEU A 222 7.61 -5.72 -24.81
C LEU A 222 8.11 -6.95 -25.58
N ASP A 223 9.05 -6.74 -26.50
CA ASP A 223 9.44 -7.77 -27.49
C ASP A 223 10.36 -8.83 -26.90
N ALA A 224 11.05 -8.50 -25.80
CA ALA A 224 12.00 -9.42 -25.17
C ALA A 224 11.83 -9.51 -23.65
N VAL A 225 12.16 -10.68 -23.09
CA VAL A 225 12.40 -10.87 -21.66
C VAL A 225 13.87 -10.55 -21.38
N LEU A 226 14.13 -9.46 -20.66
CA LEU A 226 15.50 -9.06 -20.29
C LEU A 226 16.08 -9.93 -19.17
N GLY A 227 15.23 -10.45 -18.30
CA GLY A 227 15.56 -11.38 -17.24
C GLY A 227 14.32 -11.91 -16.59
N PHE A 228 14.41 -13.12 -16.04
CA PHE A 228 13.30 -13.74 -15.32
C PHE A 228 13.80 -14.50 -14.10
N PHE A 229 12.87 -14.78 -13.19
CA PHE A 229 13.12 -15.68 -12.07
C PHE A 229 11.83 -16.38 -11.65
N GLU A 230 11.99 -17.60 -11.12
CA GLU A 230 10.86 -18.41 -10.68
C GLU A 230 11.12 -18.97 -9.28
N THR A 231 10.07 -19.01 -8.48
CA THR A 231 10.07 -19.69 -7.19
C THR A 231 8.80 -20.51 -7.02
N SER A 232 8.91 -21.69 -6.40
CA SER A 232 7.76 -22.57 -6.17
C SER A 232 7.03 -22.21 -4.87
N TYR A 233 5.72 -22.45 -4.82
CA TYR A 233 4.91 -22.34 -3.60
C TYR A 233 3.96 -23.53 -3.46
N ASP A 234 3.65 -23.88 -2.20
CA ASP A 234 2.71 -24.95 -1.87
C ASP A 234 1.26 -24.50 -2.14
N ARG A 235 0.50 -25.33 -2.88
CA ARG A 235 -0.91 -25.10 -3.25
C ARG A 235 -1.91 -25.81 -2.33
N SER A 236 -1.45 -26.48 -1.28
CA SER A 236 -2.33 -27.18 -0.35
C SER A 236 -3.38 -26.26 0.27
N GLU A 237 -4.48 -26.83 0.74
CA GLU A 237 -5.58 -26.05 1.35
C GLU A 237 -5.11 -25.20 2.52
N ARG A 238 -4.20 -25.72 3.34
CA ARG A 238 -3.59 -24.96 4.46
C ARG A 238 -2.83 -23.70 4.01
N MET A 239 -2.42 -23.60 2.74
CA MET A 239 -1.67 -22.49 2.17
C MET A 239 -2.53 -21.52 1.34
N GLN A 240 -3.85 -21.65 1.35
CA GLN A 240 -4.73 -20.78 0.56
C GLN A 240 -4.60 -19.30 0.91
N ALA A 241 -4.53 -18.95 2.19
CA ALA A 241 -4.33 -17.58 2.64
C ALA A 241 -3.00 -16.99 2.11
N ARG A 242 -1.93 -17.78 2.16
CA ARG A 242 -0.63 -17.40 1.62
C ARG A 242 -0.66 -17.25 0.10
N THR A 243 -1.31 -18.17 -0.61
CA THR A 243 -1.50 -18.08 -2.06
C THR A 243 -2.29 -16.84 -2.46
N TYR A 244 -3.31 -16.49 -1.69
CA TYR A 244 -4.07 -15.26 -1.87
C TYR A 244 -3.17 -14.01 -1.72
N ASN A 245 -2.36 -13.95 -0.65
CA ASN A 245 -1.42 -12.85 -0.42
C ASN A 245 -0.37 -12.72 -1.54
N LEU A 246 0.14 -13.85 -2.06
CA LEU A 246 1.06 -13.86 -3.21
C LEU A 246 0.41 -13.19 -4.43
N ARG A 247 -0.81 -13.59 -4.77
CA ARG A 247 -1.55 -13.02 -5.91
C ARG A 247 -1.84 -11.54 -5.72
N LEU A 248 -2.27 -11.16 -4.52
CA LEU A 248 -2.55 -9.76 -4.19
C LEU A 248 -1.31 -8.88 -4.32
N ALA A 249 -0.18 -9.30 -3.76
CA ALA A 249 1.06 -8.54 -3.87
C ALA A 249 1.56 -8.46 -5.32
N ALA A 250 1.52 -9.56 -6.07
CA ALA A 250 1.90 -9.59 -7.48
C ALA A 250 1.03 -8.66 -8.33
N SER A 251 -0.29 -8.68 -8.15
CA SER A 251 -1.21 -7.84 -8.93
C SER A 251 -1.02 -6.34 -8.74
N LYS A 252 -0.46 -5.92 -7.60
CA LYS A 252 -0.18 -4.50 -7.33
C LYS A 252 1.03 -3.98 -8.10
N LEU A 253 1.98 -4.82 -8.43
CA LEU A 253 3.21 -4.43 -9.14
C LEU A 253 3.23 -4.83 -10.62
N ASP A 254 2.38 -5.77 -11.02
CA ASP A 254 2.31 -6.27 -12.39
C ASP A 254 1.94 -5.15 -13.38
N GLY A 255 2.67 -5.05 -14.49
CA GLY A 255 2.49 -4.00 -15.49
C GLY A 255 3.12 -2.64 -15.12
N THR A 256 3.88 -2.55 -14.00
CA THR A 256 4.61 -1.33 -13.64
C THR A 256 5.68 -1.01 -14.68
N VAL A 257 5.63 0.19 -15.23
CA VAL A 257 6.62 0.70 -16.18
C VAL A 257 7.67 1.54 -15.46
N LEU A 258 8.94 1.29 -15.72
CA LEU A 258 10.06 2.10 -15.24
C LEU A 258 10.72 2.80 -16.43
N LEU A 259 10.66 4.12 -16.44
CA LEU A 259 11.34 4.96 -17.42
C LEU A 259 12.88 4.92 -17.23
N PRO A 260 13.68 5.33 -18.23
CA PRO A 260 15.12 5.44 -18.09
C PRO A 260 15.55 6.23 -16.84
N GLY A 261 16.39 5.62 -16.02
CA GLY A 261 16.89 6.23 -14.77
C GLY A 261 15.91 6.23 -13.59
N GLU A 262 14.71 5.70 -13.75
CA GLU A 262 13.70 5.67 -12.71
C GLU A 262 13.93 4.54 -11.70
N GLU A 263 13.53 4.79 -10.46
CA GLU A 263 13.56 3.83 -9.36
C GLU A 263 12.17 3.27 -9.05
N PHE A 264 12.11 1.97 -8.83
CA PHE A 264 10.97 1.26 -8.27
C PHE A 264 11.20 1.05 -6.78
N ASP A 265 10.17 1.34 -6.01
CA ASP A 265 10.11 1.13 -4.56
C ASP A 265 9.00 0.13 -4.24
N PHE A 266 9.38 -1.04 -3.71
CA PHE A 266 8.43 -2.11 -3.46
C PHE A 266 7.38 -1.74 -2.40
N ASN A 267 7.82 -1.09 -1.32
CA ASN A 267 6.91 -0.69 -0.24
C ASN A 267 5.91 0.36 -0.68
N ASP A 268 6.33 1.29 -1.53
CA ASP A 268 5.47 2.32 -2.09
C ASP A 268 4.39 1.76 -3.01
N VAL A 269 4.76 0.79 -3.88
CA VAL A 269 3.84 0.22 -4.88
C VAL A 269 2.90 -0.81 -4.25
N VAL A 270 3.42 -1.70 -3.42
CA VAL A 270 2.63 -2.78 -2.81
C VAL A 270 1.83 -2.28 -1.60
N GLY A 271 2.34 -1.26 -0.90
CA GLY A 271 1.68 -0.64 0.26
C GLY A 271 1.74 -1.48 1.55
N PRO A 272 1.00 -1.09 2.58
CA PRO A 272 0.91 -1.81 3.85
C PRO A 272 0.36 -3.23 3.68
N ARG A 273 0.88 -4.18 4.47
CA ARG A 273 0.46 -5.59 4.46
C ARG A 273 -0.40 -5.88 5.68
N ASP A 274 -1.58 -5.29 5.72
CA ASP A 274 -2.56 -5.41 6.79
C ASP A 274 -3.93 -5.84 6.26
N GLU A 275 -4.87 -6.10 7.13
CA GLU A 275 -6.23 -6.53 6.78
C GLU A 275 -7.00 -5.46 6.01
N ALA A 276 -6.78 -4.17 6.31
CA ALA A 276 -7.41 -3.05 5.62
C ALA A 276 -7.02 -3.00 4.14
N ASN A 277 -5.81 -3.48 3.80
CA ASN A 277 -5.31 -3.61 2.44
C ASN A 277 -5.57 -5.00 1.83
N GLY A 278 -6.40 -5.81 2.47
CA GLY A 278 -6.88 -7.10 1.98
C GLY A 278 -5.96 -8.30 2.25
N TYR A 279 -4.87 -8.15 3.02
CA TYR A 279 -3.98 -9.26 3.33
C TYR A 279 -4.55 -10.16 4.42
N LYS A 280 -4.25 -11.45 4.31
CA LYS A 280 -4.68 -12.50 5.24
C LYS A 280 -3.53 -12.94 6.13
N VAL A 281 -3.89 -13.49 7.30
CA VAL A 281 -2.92 -14.16 8.19
C VAL A 281 -2.37 -15.39 7.48
N ALA A 282 -1.05 -15.51 7.45
CA ALA A 282 -0.32 -16.65 6.90
C ALA A 282 1.07 -16.72 7.55
N THR A 283 1.79 -17.83 7.37
CA THR A 283 3.13 -17.99 7.96
C THR A 283 4.13 -16.96 7.45
N VAL A 284 4.79 -16.27 8.37
CA VAL A 284 5.88 -15.31 8.16
C VAL A 284 7.15 -15.77 8.90
N ILE A 285 8.30 -15.20 8.52
CA ILE A 285 9.55 -15.33 9.27
C ILE A 285 9.67 -14.09 10.15
N ALA A 286 9.63 -14.27 11.47
CA ALA A 286 9.89 -13.22 12.45
C ALA A 286 10.98 -13.67 13.41
N GLU A 287 12.04 -12.87 13.56
CA GLU A 287 13.20 -13.16 14.43
C GLU A 287 13.81 -14.57 14.23
N GLY A 288 13.78 -15.07 12.98
CA GLY A 288 14.25 -16.41 12.63
C GLY A 288 13.25 -17.54 12.89
N GLU A 289 12.10 -17.27 13.51
CA GLU A 289 11.04 -18.25 13.74
C GLU A 289 9.95 -18.18 12.67
N LEU A 290 9.27 -19.31 12.44
CA LEU A 290 8.07 -19.37 11.59
C LEU A 290 6.85 -19.15 12.47
N VAL A 291 6.19 -18.02 12.28
CA VAL A 291 5.00 -17.62 13.06
C VAL A 291 3.86 -17.21 12.13
N ASP A 292 2.65 -17.19 12.65
CA ASP A 292 1.52 -16.65 11.93
C ASP A 292 1.53 -15.11 11.98
N GLY A 293 1.41 -14.47 10.82
CA GLY A 293 1.40 -13.03 10.68
C GLY A 293 0.66 -12.59 9.42
N ILE A 294 0.23 -11.32 9.38
CA ILE A 294 -0.48 -10.78 8.22
C ILE A 294 0.50 -10.55 7.06
N GLY A 295 0.09 -10.87 5.83
CA GLY A 295 0.89 -10.63 4.63
C GLY A 295 1.95 -11.68 4.34
N GLY A 296 1.92 -12.84 5.01
CA GLY A 296 2.82 -13.96 4.73
C GLY A 296 2.82 -14.33 3.25
N GLY A 297 4.03 -14.43 2.66
CA GLY A 297 4.26 -14.64 1.23
C GLY A 297 4.86 -13.44 0.49
N THR A 298 4.71 -12.21 0.98
CA THR A 298 5.15 -10.99 0.27
C THR A 298 6.65 -10.98 -0.03
N CYS A 299 7.49 -11.50 0.88
CA CYS A 299 8.94 -11.64 0.64
C CYS A 299 9.27 -12.65 -0.49
N GLN A 300 8.38 -13.58 -0.83
CA GLN A 300 8.56 -14.43 -2.00
C GLN A 300 8.33 -13.64 -3.29
N ILE A 301 7.37 -12.71 -3.29
CA ILE A 301 7.12 -11.80 -4.42
C ILE A 301 8.32 -10.89 -4.65
N SER A 302 8.83 -10.21 -3.59
CA SER A 302 10.01 -9.35 -3.70
C SER A 302 11.28 -10.10 -4.06
N GLY A 303 11.50 -11.30 -3.49
CA GLY A 303 12.66 -12.14 -3.82
C GLY A 303 12.64 -12.64 -5.26
N THR A 304 11.46 -13.05 -5.75
CA THR A 304 11.31 -13.48 -7.16
C THR A 304 11.53 -12.29 -8.10
N LEU A 305 11.00 -11.11 -7.78
CA LEU A 305 11.24 -9.88 -8.55
C LEU A 305 12.72 -9.47 -8.49
N HIS A 306 13.38 -9.59 -7.32
CA HIS A 306 14.82 -9.34 -7.20
C HIS A 306 15.62 -10.23 -8.13
N GLY A 307 15.31 -11.54 -8.18
CA GLY A 307 15.98 -12.46 -9.11
C GLY A 307 15.81 -12.03 -10.56
N ALA A 308 14.59 -11.68 -10.98
CA ALA A 308 14.30 -11.18 -12.34
C ALA A 308 15.06 -9.88 -12.65
N ALA A 309 15.04 -8.91 -11.72
CA ALA A 309 15.76 -7.64 -11.86
C ALA A 309 17.28 -7.84 -11.88
N PHE A 310 17.80 -8.73 -11.04
CA PHE A 310 19.21 -9.08 -10.98
C PHE A 310 19.70 -9.63 -12.33
N PHE A 311 19.00 -10.64 -12.85
CA PHE A 311 19.37 -11.25 -14.14
C PHE A 311 18.96 -10.40 -15.34
N GLY A 312 17.97 -9.52 -15.19
CA GLY A 312 17.58 -8.53 -16.19
C GLY A 312 18.57 -7.37 -16.33
N GLY A 313 19.58 -7.28 -15.45
CA GLY A 313 20.60 -6.24 -15.52
C GLY A 313 20.13 -4.88 -14.98
N LEU A 314 19.05 -4.83 -14.18
CA LEU A 314 18.63 -3.62 -13.48
C LEU A 314 19.60 -3.32 -12.33
N SER A 315 19.74 -2.05 -11.95
CA SER A 315 20.53 -1.68 -10.78
C SER A 315 19.78 -2.05 -9.50
N ILE A 316 20.43 -2.76 -8.58
CA ILE A 316 19.89 -3.08 -7.27
C ILE A 316 20.27 -1.95 -6.32
N VAL A 317 19.29 -1.11 -5.94
CA VAL A 317 19.50 0.07 -5.10
C VAL A 317 19.48 -0.30 -3.63
N GLU A 318 18.52 -1.15 -3.23
CA GLU A 318 18.32 -1.57 -1.84
C GLU A 318 17.81 -3.02 -1.80
N ARG A 319 18.46 -3.86 -0.99
CA ARG A 319 18.06 -5.25 -0.79
C ARG A 319 18.63 -5.78 0.51
N TYR A 320 17.84 -6.48 1.29
CA TYR A 320 18.24 -7.16 2.52
C TYR A 320 18.00 -8.67 2.40
N PRO A 321 18.94 -9.52 2.89
CA PRO A 321 18.71 -10.95 3.02
C PRO A 321 17.70 -11.25 4.14
N HIS A 322 17.12 -12.45 4.14
CA HIS A 322 16.36 -12.92 5.28
C HIS A 322 17.25 -13.20 6.49
N THR A 323 16.63 -13.24 7.68
CA THR A 323 17.30 -13.64 8.92
C THR A 323 17.55 -15.16 9.01
N ARG A 324 17.07 -15.94 8.05
CA ARG A 324 17.33 -17.37 7.87
C ARG A 324 17.19 -17.75 6.39
N PRO A 325 17.87 -18.82 5.94
CA PRO A 325 17.67 -19.33 4.59
C PRO A 325 16.21 -19.69 4.32
N SER A 326 15.68 -19.30 3.15
CA SER A 326 14.32 -19.62 2.72
C SER A 326 14.29 -20.90 1.90
N SER A 327 13.23 -21.70 2.05
CA SER A 327 13.08 -22.95 1.30
C SER A 327 12.73 -22.74 -0.19
N TYR A 328 12.15 -21.59 -0.53
CA TYR A 328 11.68 -21.30 -1.89
C TYR A 328 12.69 -20.58 -2.78
N ILE A 329 13.77 -20.01 -2.21
CA ILE A 329 14.75 -19.24 -2.97
C ILE A 329 16.17 -19.48 -2.43
N LYS A 330 17.13 -19.52 -3.31
CA LYS A 330 18.55 -19.69 -2.93
C LYS A 330 19.08 -18.45 -2.22
N MET A 331 19.91 -18.66 -1.17
CA MET A 331 20.60 -17.58 -0.47
C MET A 331 21.33 -16.67 -1.46
N GLY A 332 21.24 -15.37 -1.26
CA GLY A 332 21.83 -14.35 -2.12
C GLY A 332 20.90 -13.83 -3.22
N LEU A 333 19.79 -14.53 -3.49
CA LEU A 333 18.75 -14.08 -4.45
C LEU A 333 17.45 -13.65 -3.77
N ASP A 334 17.29 -13.91 -2.50
CA ASP A 334 16.15 -13.45 -1.70
C ASP A 334 16.18 -11.93 -1.47
N ALA A 335 15.02 -11.35 -1.18
CA ALA A 335 14.87 -9.95 -0.79
C ALA A 335 13.76 -9.85 0.27
N THR A 336 14.13 -9.41 1.46
CA THR A 336 13.20 -9.19 2.57
C THR A 336 12.51 -7.85 2.44
N VAL A 337 11.21 -7.82 2.71
CA VAL A 337 10.42 -6.59 2.79
C VAL A 337 9.55 -6.58 4.04
N VAL A 338 9.60 -5.49 4.79
CA VAL A 338 8.74 -5.21 5.96
C VAL A 338 8.29 -3.76 5.86
N TYR A 339 7.00 -3.53 5.76
CA TYR A 339 6.47 -2.17 5.68
C TYR A 339 6.46 -1.49 7.07
N PRO A 340 6.91 -0.24 7.17
CA PRO A 340 7.57 0.56 6.13
C PRO A 340 9.11 0.49 6.18
N THR A 341 9.72 -0.38 7.01
CA THR A 341 11.10 -0.26 7.51
C THR A 341 12.16 -0.99 6.69
N ILE A 342 11.82 -2.12 6.05
CA ILE A 342 12.76 -2.89 5.22
C ILE A 342 12.19 -2.93 3.81
N ASN A 343 12.99 -2.49 2.84
CA ASN A 343 12.52 -2.30 1.48
C ASN A 343 13.35 -3.05 0.44
N PHE A 344 12.78 -3.15 -0.75
CA PHE A 344 13.46 -3.60 -1.95
C PHE A 344 13.30 -2.54 -3.04
N ARG A 345 14.42 -2.02 -3.55
CA ARG A 345 14.43 -0.95 -4.55
C ARG A 345 15.35 -1.31 -5.70
N ILE A 346 14.89 -1.04 -6.91
CA ILE A 346 15.64 -1.23 -8.15
C ILE A 346 15.55 0.02 -9.00
N LYS A 347 16.50 0.18 -9.92
CA LYS A 347 16.54 1.31 -10.86
C LYS A 347 16.73 0.80 -12.27
N ASN A 348 16.03 1.41 -13.22
CA ASN A 348 16.22 1.15 -14.64
C ASN A 348 17.49 1.85 -15.17
N PRO A 349 18.57 1.14 -15.49
CA PRO A 349 19.79 1.73 -16.05
C PRO A 349 19.78 1.80 -17.58
N PHE A 350 18.72 1.34 -18.22
CA PHE A 350 18.62 1.30 -19.68
C PHE A 350 18.15 2.65 -20.24
N PRO A 351 18.49 2.96 -21.52
CA PRO A 351 17.99 4.16 -22.19
C PRO A 351 16.54 4.02 -22.71
N PHE A 352 15.86 2.91 -22.39
CA PHE A 352 14.49 2.61 -22.79
C PHE A 352 13.65 2.19 -21.55
N PRO A 353 12.31 2.32 -21.63
CA PRO A 353 11.42 1.84 -20.59
C PRO A 353 11.49 0.32 -20.42
N VAL A 354 11.36 -0.16 -19.18
CA VAL A 354 11.18 -1.59 -18.88
C VAL A 354 9.89 -1.81 -18.13
N VAL A 355 9.31 -3.00 -18.24
CA VAL A 355 8.05 -3.36 -17.55
C VAL A 355 8.29 -4.53 -16.64
N LEU A 356 7.79 -4.40 -15.40
CA LEU A 356 7.78 -5.48 -14.42
C LEU A 356 6.56 -6.35 -14.69
N HIS A 357 6.78 -7.64 -14.88
CA HIS A 357 5.73 -8.65 -15.04
C HIS A 357 5.86 -9.70 -13.96
N GLN A 358 4.78 -9.94 -13.20
CA GLN A 358 4.80 -10.96 -12.16
C GLN A 358 3.49 -11.74 -12.07
N THR A 359 3.58 -13.05 -12.21
CA THR A 359 2.45 -13.96 -12.17
C THR A 359 2.57 -14.96 -11.04
N VAL A 360 1.41 -15.41 -10.53
CA VAL A 360 1.28 -16.44 -9.49
C VAL A 360 0.28 -17.47 -9.98
N LYS A 361 0.80 -18.51 -10.64
CA LYS A 361 -0.03 -19.56 -11.29
C LYS A 361 0.60 -20.94 -11.07
N ASN A 362 -0.22 -21.96 -10.88
CA ASN A 362 0.17 -23.38 -10.91
C ASN A 362 1.32 -23.78 -9.96
N GLY A 363 1.42 -23.16 -8.77
CA GLY A 363 2.49 -23.46 -7.80
C GLY A 363 3.80 -22.71 -8.09
N VAL A 364 3.82 -21.80 -9.06
CA VAL A 364 4.99 -21.01 -9.44
C VAL A 364 4.68 -19.52 -9.32
N VAL A 365 5.55 -18.80 -8.66
CA VAL A 365 5.68 -17.34 -8.76
C VAL A 365 6.74 -17.08 -9.82
N ARG A 366 6.40 -16.40 -10.90
CA ARG A 366 7.32 -16.00 -11.96
C ARG A 366 7.36 -14.49 -12.07
N ALA A 367 8.55 -13.93 -12.11
CA ALA A 367 8.79 -12.53 -12.40
C ALA A 367 9.62 -12.39 -13.68
N GLU A 368 9.31 -11.39 -14.48
CA GLU A 368 10.01 -11.04 -15.71
C GLU A 368 10.24 -9.53 -15.78
N ILE A 369 11.36 -9.15 -16.36
CA ILE A 369 11.64 -7.78 -16.79
C ILE A 369 11.48 -7.77 -18.30
N LEU A 370 10.51 -7.02 -18.79
CA LEU A 370 10.22 -6.92 -20.24
C LEU A 370 10.80 -5.65 -20.82
N GLY A 371 11.22 -5.71 -22.06
CA GLY A 371 11.77 -4.58 -22.81
C GLY A 371 11.91 -4.89 -24.30
N PRO A 372 12.53 -3.98 -25.09
CA PRO A 372 12.60 -4.13 -26.54
C PRO A 372 13.54 -5.27 -26.99
N LYS A 373 14.73 -5.35 -26.39
CA LYS A 373 15.74 -6.34 -26.76
C LYS A 373 16.66 -6.64 -25.60
N ARG A 374 17.00 -7.91 -25.41
CA ARG A 374 18.06 -8.31 -24.47
C ARG A 374 19.43 -8.17 -25.14
N THR A 375 20.36 -7.48 -24.48
CA THR A 375 21.75 -7.33 -24.92
C THR A 375 22.75 -7.84 -23.88
N ARG A 376 22.28 -8.12 -22.66
CA ARG A 376 23.15 -8.43 -21.54
C ARG A 376 23.08 -9.90 -21.14
N THR A 377 24.25 -10.48 -20.90
CA THR A 377 24.38 -11.73 -20.18
C THR A 377 24.77 -11.44 -18.74
N VAL A 378 24.01 -12.00 -17.78
CA VAL A 378 24.21 -11.76 -16.36
C VAL A 378 24.52 -13.06 -15.65
N THR A 379 25.63 -13.08 -14.92
CA THR A 379 26.07 -14.24 -14.13
C THR A 379 26.09 -13.89 -12.64
N LEU A 380 25.41 -14.70 -11.84
CA LEU A 380 25.59 -14.77 -10.40
C LEU A 380 26.68 -15.79 -10.08
N ILE A 381 27.63 -15.41 -9.24
CA ILE A 381 28.54 -16.34 -8.56
C ILE A 381 28.32 -16.14 -7.07
N ARG A 382 27.84 -17.17 -6.36
CA ARG A 382 27.68 -17.15 -4.91
C ARG A 382 28.55 -18.24 -4.29
N ARG A 383 29.40 -17.87 -3.35
CA ARG A 383 30.23 -18.78 -2.55
C ARG A 383 29.85 -18.66 -1.09
N ILE A 384 29.74 -19.80 -0.40
CA ILE A 384 29.66 -19.85 1.06
C ILE A 384 31.06 -19.80 1.61
N ASP A 385 31.38 -18.81 2.43
CA ASP A 385 32.69 -18.66 3.07
C ASP A 385 32.73 -19.40 4.40
N SER A 386 31.61 -19.47 5.15
CA SER A 386 31.52 -20.25 6.40
C SER A 386 30.07 -20.55 6.77
N ALA A 387 29.89 -21.68 7.47
CA ALA A 387 28.66 -21.99 8.19
C ALA A 387 28.83 -21.68 9.68
N ILE A 388 27.78 -21.25 10.34
CA ILE A 388 27.73 -20.93 11.76
C ILE A 388 26.76 -21.93 12.41
N PRO A 389 27.20 -22.77 13.35
CA PRO A 389 26.30 -23.71 14.00
C PRO A 389 25.20 -23.00 14.76
N TYR A 390 24.05 -23.66 14.91
CA TYR A 390 22.94 -23.18 15.71
C TYR A 390 23.02 -23.75 17.13
N ASP A 391 22.36 -23.05 18.07
CA ASP A 391 22.19 -23.48 19.45
C ASP A 391 20.84 -24.20 19.63
N GLU A 392 20.74 -25.09 20.62
CA GLU A 392 19.49 -25.70 21.05
C GLU A 392 18.93 -24.94 22.25
N VAL A 393 17.64 -24.58 22.16
CA VAL A 393 16.88 -23.87 23.22
C VAL A 393 15.74 -24.74 23.68
N GLU A 394 15.69 -25.05 24.97
CA GLU A 394 14.57 -25.76 25.58
C GLU A 394 13.47 -24.78 25.98
N ARG A 395 12.23 -25.12 25.63
CA ARG A 395 11.02 -24.36 26.05
C ARG A 395 10.09 -25.28 26.82
N PRO A 396 9.67 -24.92 28.05
CA PRO A 396 8.73 -25.73 28.82
C PRO A 396 7.35 -25.73 28.13
N ASP A 397 6.71 -26.90 28.08
CA ASP A 397 5.40 -27.10 27.49
C ASP A 397 4.48 -27.91 28.43
N LYS A 398 3.45 -27.26 28.95
CA LYS A 398 2.44 -27.89 29.82
C LYS A 398 1.53 -28.88 29.09
N ALA A 399 1.47 -28.82 27.79
CA ALA A 399 0.70 -29.75 26.95
C ALA A 399 1.43 -31.06 26.68
N LEU A 400 2.68 -31.22 27.14
CA LEU A 400 3.47 -32.44 27.07
C LEU A 400 3.67 -33.04 28.45
N PRO A 401 3.66 -34.39 28.59
CA PRO A 401 3.99 -35.07 29.83
C PRO A 401 5.37 -34.69 30.35
N SER A 402 5.54 -34.66 31.66
CA SER A 402 6.81 -34.30 32.30
C SER A 402 7.99 -35.10 31.77
N GLY A 403 9.03 -34.40 31.34
CA GLY A 403 10.27 -34.97 30.79
C GLY A 403 10.19 -35.48 29.36
N VAL A 404 9.03 -35.39 28.68
CA VAL A 404 8.92 -35.70 27.27
C VAL A 404 9.53 -34.55 26.45
N ARG A 405 10.43 -34.88 25.53
CA ARG A 405 11.06 -33.90 24.62
C ARG A 405 10.45 -34.04 23.24
N ARG A 406 10.04 -32.93 22.66
CA ARG A 406 9.48 -32.86 21.31
C ARG A 406 10.15 -31.72 20.53
N LEU A 407 10.56 -32.00 19.30
CA LEU A 407 11.08 -30.94 18.43
C LEU A 407 9.94 -29.95 18.10
N GLY A 408 10.13 -28.71 18.51
CA GLY A 408 9.19 -27.61 18.22
C GLY A 408 9.56 -26.88 16.92
N GLN A 409 10.85 -26.62 16.72
CA GLN A 409 11.39 -26.04 15.51
C GLN A 409 12.78 -26.61 15.27
N ARG A 410 13.08 -27.03 14.05
CA ARG A 410 14.42 -27.46 13.68
C ARG A 410 15.35 -26.28 13.59
N GLY A 411 16.56 -26.42 14.13
CA GLY A 411 17.64 -25.47 13.97
C GLY A 411 18.09 -25.39 12.50
N VAL A 412 18.59 -24.23 12.13
CA VAL A 412 19.18 -23.99 10.81
C VAL A 412 20.52 -23.30 11.00
N ALA A 413 21.59 -23.86 10.43
CA ALA A 413 22.90 -23.22 10.46
C ALA A 413 22.84 -21.82 9.85
N GLY A 414 23.60 -20.91 10.40
CA GLY A 414 23.84 -19.61 9.80
C GLY A 414 24.91 -19.70 8.71
N PHE A 415 24.93 -18.72 7.81
CA PHE A 415 25.86 -18.72 6.68
C PHE A 415 26.43 -17.34 6.46
N LYS A 416 27.74 -17.26 6.20
CA LYS A 416 28.38 -16.08 5.62
C LYS A 416 28.72 -16.41 4.18
N LEU A 417 28.28 -15.57 3.25
CA LEU A 417 28.48 -15.82 1.84
C LEU A 417 28.89 -14.55 1.11
N ARG A 418 29.60 -14.75 0.04
CA ARG A 418 30.01 -13.73 -0.91
C ARG A 418 29.35 -14.00 -2.23
N ARG A 419 28.79 -12.96 -2.81
CA ARG A 419 28.17 -13.05 -4.13
C ARG A 419 28.71 -11.97 -5.06
N TYR A 420 28.81 -12.34 -6.32
CA TYR A 420 29.17 -11.46 -7.41
C TYR A 420 28.08 -11.47 -8.46
N ARG A 421 27.82 -10.32 -9.06
CA ARG A 421 27.09 -10.20 -10.30
C ARG A 421 28.04 -9.73 -11.38
N ILE A 422 28.13 -10.48 -12.46
CA ILE A 422 28.88 -10.09 -13.64
C ILE A 422 27.86 -9.77 -14.73
N VAL A 423 27.78 -8.51 -15.12
CA VAL A 423 26.94 -8.04 -16.23
C VAL A 423 27.83 -7.83 -17.43
N ARG A 424 27.63 -8.62 -18.48
CA ARG A 424 28.35 -8.50 -19.75
C ARG A 424 27.41 -7.89 -20.78
N ASP A 425 27.87 -6.85 -21.47
CA ASP A 425 27.18 -6.17 -22.58
C ASP A 425 28.19 -5.99 -23.72
N GLY A 426 28.12 -6.85 -24.73
CA GLY A 426 29.14 -6.95 -25.79
C GLY A 426 30.54 -7.22 -25.20
N ALA A 427 31.50 -6.34 -25.52
CA ALA A 427 32.87 -6.43 -25.07
C ALA A 427 33.09 -5.92 -23.63
N HIS A 428 32.09 -5.27 -23.03
CA HIS A 428 32.20 -4.71 -21.69
C HIS A 428 31.63 -5.67 -20.65
N ALA A 429 32.28 -5.72 -19.47
CA ALA A 429 31.79 -6.47 -18.33
C ALA A 429 31.98 -5.64 -17.04
N VAL A 430 30.93 -5.59 -16.24
CA VAL A 430 30.95 -4.97 -14.92
C VAL A 430 30.77 -6.06 -13.87
N ARG A 431 31.60 -6.02 -12.84
CA ARG A 431 31.51 -6.93 -11.69
C ARG A 431 31.10 -6.15 -10.45
N GLU A 432 30.01 -6.55 -9.85
CA GLU A 432 29.55 -6.07 -8.55
C GLU A 432 29.77 -7.15 -7.48
N ARG A 433 29.97 -6.77 -6.23
CA ARG A 433 30.19 -7.68 -5.09
C ARG A 433 29.34 -7.28 -3.91
N TRP A 434 28.79 -8.28 -3.24
CA TRP A 434 28.11 -8.16 -1.94
C TRP A 434 28.50 -9.30 -1.03
N ASP A 435 28.49 -9.03 0.27
CA ASP A 435 28.67 -10.01 1.33
C ASP A 435 27.37 -10.07 2.11
N ASP A 436 26.75 -11.25 2.21
CA ASP A 436 25.49 -11.49 2.92
C ASP A 436 25.75 -12.36 4.15
N THR A 437 25.04 -12.11 5.24
CA THR A 437 25.06 -12.94 6.45
C THR A 437 23.65 -13.38 6.78
N TYR A 438 23.48 -14.68 6.93
CA TYR A 438 22.27 -15.32 7.45
C TYR A 438 22.62 -15.82 8.85
N PRO A 439 22.07 -15.25 9.94
CA PRO A 439 22.35 -15.73 11.28
C PRO A 439 21.82 -17.16 11.48
N PRO A 440 22.40 -17.93 12.40
CA PRO A 440 21.83 -19.23 12.75
C PRO A 440 20.47 -19.06 13.41
N THR A 441 19.58 -20.03 13.16
CA THR A 441 18.29 -20.13 13.83
C THR A 441 18.34 -21.25 14.84
N SER A 442 18.09 -20.96 16.12
CA SER A 442 18.14 -21.96 17.18
C SER A 442 17.15 -23.10 16.98
N GLN A 443 17.55 -24.30 17.32
CA GLN A 443 16.65 -25.44 17.45
C GLN A 443 15.82 -25.27 18.72
N ILE A 444 14.50 -25.37 18.60
CA ILE A 444 13.59 -25.28 19.74
C ILE A 444 13.09 -26.68 20.09
N VAL A 445 13.43 -27.13 21.29
CA VAL A 445 12.92 -28.37 21.85
C VAL A 445 11.91 -28.04 22.94
N ARG A 446 10.68 -28.52 22.79
CA ARG A 446 9.65 -28.42 23.82
C ARG A 446 9.86 -29.52 24.85
N VAL A 447 9.99 -29.13 26.11
CA VAL A 447 10.17 -30.05 27.24
C VAL A 447 8.89 -30.06 28.07
N GLY A 448 8.27 -31.22 28.14
CA GLY A 448 7.03 -31.41 28.87
C GLY A 448 7.15 -31.10 30.36
N THR A 449 6.17 -30.35 30.88
CA THR A 449 6.00 -30.01 32.29
C THR A 449 4.59 -30.34 32.79
N GLY A 450 3.77 -30.99 31.94
CA GLY A 450 2.41 -31.40 32.28
C GLY A 450 2.35 -32.65 33.15
N GLU A 451 1.25 -32.84 33.85
CA GLU A 451 0.99 -33.96 34.75
C GLU A 451 0.46 -35.23 34.05
N MET A 452 0.33 -35.19 32.73
CA MET A 452 -0.20 -36.29 31.92
C MET A 452 0.75 -37.50 31.91
N PRO A 453 0.22 -38.77 31.77
CA PRO A 453 1.05 -39.96 31.61
C PRO A 453 1.96 -39.85 30.36
N LYS A 454 3.19 -40.37 30.45
CA LYS A 454 4.15 -40.33 29.34
C LYS A 454 3.64 -41.04 28.08
N ASP A 455 2.84 -42.08 28.25
CA ASP A 455 2.29 -42.89 27.16
C ASP A 455 1.12 -42.19 26.43
N SER A 456 0.68 -41.04 26.90
CA SER A 456 -0.40 -40.25 26.28
C SER A 456 0.03 -39.57 24.98
N VAL A 457 1.33 -39.46 24.71
CA VAL A 457 1.88 -38.80 23.53
C VAL A 457 2.69 -39.81 22.72
N LYS A 458 2.32 -40.02 21.46
CA LYS A 458 3.13 -40.80 20.52
C LYS A 458 4.41 -40.03 20.20
N ALA A 459 5.54 -40.77 20.19
CA ALA A 459 6.79 -40.26 19.61
C ALA A 459 6.56 -39.97 18.13
N GLU A 460 6.77 -38.75 17.72
CA GLU A 460 6.74 -38.35 16.32
C GLU A 460 8.20 -38.29 15.84
N ASP A 461 8.50 -38.98 14.74
CA ASP A 461 9.77 -38.82 14.05
C ASP A 461 9.90 -37.40 13.51
N ASP A 462 11.11 -36.85 13.65
CA ASP A 462 11.42 -35.54 13.04
C ASP A 462 11.43 -35.69 11.50
N LYS A 463 10.40 -35.16 10.87
CA LYS A 463 10.24 -35.15 9.41
C LYS A 463 10.73 -33.85 8.75
N HIS A 464 11.29 -32.94 9.52
CA HIS A 464 11.77 -31.67 8.95
C HIS A 464 13.06 -31.93 8.17
N PRO A 465 13.12 -31.54 6.88
CA PRO A 465 14.32 -31.72 6.09
C PRO A 465 15.45 -30.80 6.60
N GLU A 466 16.66 -31.34 6.58
CA GLU A 466 17.84 -30.54 6.83
C GLU A 466 17.99 -29.48 5.73
N TYR A 467 18.34 -28.25 6.12
CA TYR A 467 18.70 -27.22 5.14
C TYR A 467 20.14 -27.45 4.69
N VAL A 468 20.31 -27.73 3.41
CA VAL A 468 21.63 -27.96 2.80
C VAL A 468 21.86 -26.93 1.67
N ALA A 469 23.00 -26.29 1.65
CA ALA A 469 23.39 -25.32 0.66
C ALA A 469 24.65 -25.74 -0.10
N ASP A 470 24.67 -25.56 -1.42
CA ASP A 470 25.85 -25.78 -2.23
C ASP A 470 26.95 -24.76 -1.87
N GLU A 471 28.24 -25.16 -1.84
CA GLU A 471 29.35 -24.25 -1.54
C GLU A 471 29.45 -23.15 -2.60
N LEU A 472 29.46 -23.54 -3.85
CA LEU A 472 29.54 -22.64 -4.99
C LEU A 472 28.32 -22.83 -5.87
N LEU A 473 27.64 -21.72 -6.16
CA LEU A 473 26.53 -21.66 -7.06
C LEU A 473 26.82 -20.63 -8.15
N VAL A 474 26.78 -21.06 -9.40
CA VAL A 474 26.91 -20.19 -10.59
C VAL A 474 25.62 -20.27 -11.38
N VAL A 475 24.98 -19.13 -11.58
CA VAL A 475 23.75 -19.01 -12.39
C VAL A 475 23.96 -17.96 -13.45
N THR A 476 23.77 -18.32 -14.70
CA THR A 476 23.90 -17.40 -15.83
C THR A 476 22.60 -17.33 -16.60
N GLN A 477 22.16 -16.12 -16.91
CA GLN A 477 21.10 -15.89 -17.90
C GLN A 477 21.68 -15.15 -19.09
N GLY A 478 21.39 -15.66 -20.27
CA GLY A 478 21.81 -15.10 -21.57
C GLY A 478 20.72 -15.29 -22.62
N GLU A 479 21.00 -14.84 -23.82
CA GLU A 479 20.15 -15.10 -24.99
C GLU A 479 20.02 -16.61 -25.21
N SER A 480 18.88 -17.03 -25.79
CA SER A 480 18.71 -18.42 -26.24
C SER A 480 19.59 -18.68 -27.43
N ASP A 481 20.23 -19.84 -27.45
CA ASP A 481 20.98 -20.33 -28.61
C ASP A 481 20.07 -21.02 -29.65
N SER A 482 18.75 -20.96 -29.51
CA SER A 482 17.77 -21.62 -30.39
C SER A 482 17.45 -20.74 -31.59
N ASP A 483 17.46 -21.35 -32.77
CA ASP A 483 17.06 -20.73 -34.05
C ASP A 483 15.53 -20.78 -34.31
N GLU A 484 14.73 -21.23 -33.33
CA GLU A 484 13.28 -21.31 -33.47
C GLU A 484 12.64 -19.91 -33.51
N PRO A 485 11.55 -19.73 -34.31
CA PRO A 485 10.81 -18.48 -34.32
C PRO A 485 10.32 -18.07 -32.93
N GLY A 486 10.71 -16.88 -32.49
CA GLY A 486 10.44 -16.38 -31.14
C GLY A 486 11.53 -16.68 -30.09
N ALA A 487 12.61 -17.35 -30.48
CA ALA A 487 13.78 -17.60 -29.64
C ALA A 487 14.44 -16.32 -29.14
N GLU A 488 14.33 -15.23 -29.90
CA GLU A 488 14.86 -13.92 -29.50
C GLU A 488 14.19 -13.38 -28.21
N ARG A 489 12.98 -13.88 -27.88
CA ARG A 489 12.27 -13.56 -26.65
C ARG A 489 12.66 -14.48 -25.51
N SER A 490 13.35 -15.58 -25.79
CA SER A 490 13.72 -16.56 -24.78
C SER A 490 15.02 -16.18 -24.11
N VAL A 491 15.04 -16.44 -22.84
CA VAL A 491 16.22 -16.31 -21.99
C VAL A 491 16.48 -17.68 -21.38
N VAL A 492 17.69 -18.18 -21.58
CA VAL A 492 18.11 -19.46 -21.01
C VAL A 492 18.82 -19.22 -19.70
N MET A 493 18.37 -19.91 -18.64
CA MET A 493 19.05 -19.95 -17.36
C MET A 493 19.92 -21.22 -17.29
N ARG A 494 21.21 -21.03 -17.03
CA ARG A 494 22.16 -22.11 -16.79
C ARG A 494 22.67 -22.00 -15.36
N GLU A 495 22.55 -23.07 -14.58
CA GLU A 495 23.06 -23.15 -13.21
C GLU A 495 24.02 -24.32 -13.11
N SER A 496 25.15 -24.09 -12.44
CA SER A 496 26.07 -25.15 -12.01
C SER A 496 26.30 -25.07 -10.50
N ARG A 497 26.51 -26.22 -9.90
CA ARG A 497 26.87 -26.37 -8.50
C ARG A 497 28.18 -27.13 -8.43
N GLU A 498 29.10 -26.65 -7.62
CA GLU A 498 30.35 -27.36 -7.41
C GLU A 498 30.32 -28.25 -6.17
N ALA A 499 31.22 -29.20 -6.18
CA ALA A 499 31.39 -30.20 -5.14
C ALA A 499 31.50 -29.57 -3.75
N GLY A 500 30.60 -29.94 -2.88
CA GLY A 500 30.53 -29.52 -1.50
C GLY A 500 29.20 -28.87 -1.14
N ARG A 501 28.68 -29.36 -0.02
CA ARG A 501 27.43 -28.87 0.54
C ARG A 501 27.63 -28.59 2.00
N PHE A 502 27.10 -27.45 2.44
CA PHE A 502 26.99 -27.09 3.85
C PHE A 502 25.59 -27.34 4.35
N GLY A 503 25.44 -28.00 5.46
CA GLY A 503 24.18 -28.20 6.15
C GLY A 503 24.39 -28.24 7.66
N ASP A 504 23.35 -28.65 8.39
CA ASP A 504 23.35 -28.73 9.85
C ASP A 504 24.40 -29.70 10.38
N LYS A 505 24.72 -30.74 9.62
CA LYS A 505 25.71 -31.78 9.96
C LYS A 505 27.12 -31.45 9.46
N GLY A 506 27.31 -30.22 8.96
CA GLY A 506 28.57 -29.74 8.43
C GLY A 506 28.71 -29.94 6.93
N TRP A 507 29.97 -30.06 6.50
CA TRP A 507 30.32 -30.18 5.10
C TRP A 507 30.09 -31.60 4.56
N THR A 508 29.47 -31.68 3.37
CA THR A 508 29.32 -32.91 2.60
C THR A 508 29.74 -32.69 1.15
N GLU A 509 30.44 -33.63 0.55
CA GLU A 509 30.81 -33.58 -0.86
C GLU A 509 29.60 -33.88 -1.73
N SER A 510 29.44 -33.16 -2.82
CA SER A 510 28.47 -33.46 -3.86
C SER A 510 29.07 -33.23 -5.24
N ALA A 511 28.73 -34.07 -6.20
CA ALA A 511 29.10 -33.81 -7.60
C ALA A 511 28.45 -32.52 -8.10
N GLY A 512 29.17 -31.72 -8.85
CA GLY A 512 28.62 -30.56 -9.56
C GLY A 512 27.61 -31.02 -10.59
N MET A 513 26.41 -30.42 -10.60
CA MET A 513 25.39 -30.71 -11.60
C MET A 513 24.93 -29.44 -12.29
N PRO A 514 24.78 -29.49 -13.63
CA PRO A 514 24.13 -28.41 -14.35
C PRO A 514 22.69 -28.19 -13.87
N PHE A 515 22.26 -26.95 -13.78
CA PHE A 515 20.93 -26.60 -13.25
C PHE A 515 19.78 -27.25 -14.03
N TRP A 516 19.91 -27.32 -15.35
CA TRP A 516 18.86 -27.93 -16.20
C TRP A 516 18.71 -29.44 -16.00
N GLU A 517 19.72 -30.12 -15.50
CA GLU A 517 19.67 -31.54 -15.13
C GLU A 517 19.11 -31.75 -13.72
N SER A 518 19.25 -30.73 -12.85
CA SER A 518 18.77 -30.77 -11.46
C SER A 518 17.37 -30.22 -11.27
N ARG A 519 16.73 -29.69 -12.32
CA ARG A 519 15.28 -29.44 -12.22
C ARG A 519 14.63 -30.75 -11.81
N PRO A 520 13.87 -30.81 -10.68
CA PRO A 520 12.96 -31.92 -10.51
C PRO A 520 12.13 -31.94 -11.80
N LYS A 521 12.18 -33.04 -12.56
CA LYS A 521 11.17 -33.28 -13.60
C LYS A 521 9.86 -32.95 -12.91
N ALA A 522 9.12 -32.00 -13.46
CA ALA A 522 7.78 -31.77 -13.00
C ALA A 522 7.19 -33.17 -12.89
N GLU A 523 6.88 -33.65 -11.69
CA GLU A 523 6.11 -34.87 -11.55
C GLU A 523 4.93 -34.61 -12.47
N GLU A 524 4.89 -35.36 -13.58
CA GLU A 524 3.71 -35.39 -14.43
C GLU A 524 2.63 -35.67 -13.44
N SER A 525 1.84 -34.65 -13.15
CA SER A 525 0.79 -34.75 -12.14
C SER A 525 -0.04 -35.95 -12.57
N SER A 526 -0.04 -36.99 -11.77
CA SER A 526 -0.88 -38.19 -11.94
C SER A 526 -2.38 -37.83 -11.97
N ASP A 527 -2.72 -36.58 -11.86
CA ASP A 527 -4.04 -35.98 -11.95
C ASP A 527 -4.54 -35.71 -13.37
N ALA A 528 -3.73 -35.98 -14.43
CA ALA A 528 -4.20 -35.92 -15.82
C ALA A 528 -4.80 -37.25 -16.33
N ALA A 529 -4.77 -38.31 -15.52
CA ALA A 529 -5.46 -39.57 -15.82
C ALA A 529 -6.87 -39.51 -15.21
N GLY A 530 -7.80 -38.83 -15.88
CA GLY A 530 -9.23 -39.01 -15.64
C GLY A 530 -9.60 -40.48 -15.82
N PRO A 531 -10.70 -40.99 -15.18
CA PRO A 531 -11.06 -42.40 -15.11
C PRO A 531 -11.33 -43.11 -16.46
N GLY A 532 -11.12 -42.44 -17.59
CA GLY A 532 -11.26 -43.01 -18.94
C GLY A 532 -10.01 -43.67 -19.53
N ALA A 533 -8.81 -43.46 -18.98
CA ALA A 533 -7.56 -44.00 -19.56
C ALA A 533 -7.27 -45.46 -19.13
N ALA A 534 -7.86 -45.93 -18.05
CA ALA A 534 -7.65 -47.30 -17.55
C ALA A 534 -8.43 -48.36 -18.36
N GLU A 535 -9.51 -47.99 -19.06
CA GLU A 535 -10.33 -48.89 -19.86
C GLU A 535 -9.77 -49.13 -21.26
N ALA A 536 -9.07 -48.15 -21.84
CA ALA A 536 -8.43 -48.27 -23.15
C ALA A 536 -7.16 -49.18 -23.15
N ALA A 537 -6.50 -49.33 -22.00
CA ALA A 537 -5.33 -50.21 -21.86
C ALA A 537 -5.69 -51.69 -21.69
N LYS A 538 -6.89 -51.98 -21.18
CA LYS A 538 -7.39 -53.37 -21.04
C LYS A 538 -7.90 -53.95 -22.36
N THR A 539 -8.37 -53.10 -23.28
CA THR A 539 -8.92 -53.57 -24.58
C THR A 539 -7.81 -53.90 -25.60
N LYS A 540 -6.63 -53.28 -25.47
CA LYS A 540 -5.48 -53.59 -26.34
C LYS A 540 -4.74 -54.90 -25.97
N LYS A 541 -4.86 -55.37 -24.74
CA LYS A 541 -4.26 -56.66 -24.31
C LYS A 541 -5.09 -57.89 -24.68
N LYS A 542 -6.37 -57.71 -25.05
CA LYS A 542 -7.25 -58.81 -25.46
C LYS A 542 -7.26 -59.08 -26.98
N LYS A 543 -6.66 -58.19 -27.81
CA LYS A 543 -6.53 -58.39 -29.27
C LYS A 543 -5.16 -58.91 -29.71
N ALA A 544 -4.24 -59.16 -28.80
CA ALA A 544 -2.92 -59.74 -29.12
C ALA A 544 -2.74 -61.19 -28.64
N LYS A 545 -3.83 -61.87 -28.26
CA LYS A 545 -3.85 -63.33 -27.98
C LYS A 545 -5.16 -63.95 -28.50
N GLY A 546 -5.36 -63.88 -29.78
CA GLY A 546 -6.36 -64.62 -30.49
C GLY A 546 -5.99 -64.68 -31.94
#